data_49ea062d09ffc0b512f24d8d547ca5f0
#
_entry.id   49ea062d09ffc0b512f24d8d547ca5f0
#
_cell.length_a   1.000
_cell.length_b   1.000
_cell.length_c   1.000
_cell.angle_alpha   90.00
_cell.angle_beta   90.00
_cell.angle_gamma   90.00
#
_symmetry.space_group_name_H-M   'P 1'
#
loop_
_entity.id
_entity.type
_entity.pdbx_description
1 polymer ?
#
loop_
_entity_poly.entity_id
_entity_poly.type
_entity_poly.pdbx_seq_one_letter_code
_entity_poly.pdbx_strand_id
1 'polypeptide(L)'
;PEKGRQGAPFRRIRPGYGNEEIQQYAIYALGSSYVMQNEETAAFERLESIKSNAPIDIRFASTYNIGVLSYSVGNYEKAIQSFKNALMINPQSLEAKINLELALRQGAKNTKNSNSEIKTATENKEKSVLKDAVFSIIRENEQKQWKNQEKQEDSHSPIDY
;
A
#
# COMPACT_ATOMS: atom_id res chain seq x y z
N PRO A 1 20.15 -57.53 -33.76
CA PRO A 1 18.81 -56.95 -33.75
C PRO A 1 18.85 -55.70 -32.94
N GLU A 2 18.94 -54.60 -33.68
CA GLU A 2 18.87 -53.22 -33.09
C GLU A 2 17.45 -52.93 -32.69
N LYS A 3 17.23 -52.75 -31.40
CA LYS A 3 15.98 -52.16 -30.87
C LYS A 3 15.99 -50.65 -31.10
N GLY A 4 15.25 -50.25 -32.13
CA GLY A 4 15.02 -48.82 -32.42
C GLY A 4 14.49 -48.09 -31.20
N ARG A 5 15.18 -47.02 -30.79
CA ARG A 5 14.68 -46.01 -29.85
C ARG A 5 13.47 -45.34 -30.50
N GLN A 6 12.28 -45.69 -30.04
CA GLN A 6 11.09 -44.90 -30.36
C GLN A 6 11.25 -43.57 -29.66
N GLY A 7 11.53 -42.51 -30.43
CA GLY A 7 11.49 -41.16 -29.97
C GLY A 7 10.09 -40.83 -29.41
N ALA A 8 10.04 -40.20 -28.23
CA ALA A 8 8.81 -39.75 -27.64
C ALA A 8 7.99 -38.95 -28.70
N PRO A 9 6.69 -39.18 -28.81
CA PRO A 9 5.88 -38.48 -29.81
C PRO A 9 5.95 -36.98 -29.54
N PHE A 10 6.46 -36.23 -30.50
CA PHE A 10 6.28 -34.77 -30.53
C PHE A 10 4.79 -34.51 -30.37
N ARG A 11 4.40 -33.92 -29.24
CA ARG A 11 3.04 -33.45 -29.02
C ARG A 11 2.70 -32.50 -30.16
N ARG A 12 1.87 -32.97 -31.09
CA ARG A 12 1.35 -32.11 -32.19
C ARG A 12 0.68 -30.93 -31.52
N ILE A 13 1.25 -29.74 -31.71
CA ILE A 13 0.60 -28.49 -31.42
C ILE A 13 -0.68 -28.49 -32.24
N ARG A 14 -1.85 -28.49 -31.59
CA ARG A 14 -3.15 -28.46 -32.26
C ARG A 14 -3.25 -27.17 -33.07
N PRO A 15 -3.48 -27.23 -34.40
CA PRO A 15 -3.70 -26.03 -35.18
C PRO A 15 -4.99 -25.38 -34.74
N GLY A 16 -4.92 -24.17 -34.23
CA GLY A 16 -6.06 -23.37 -33.77
C GLY A 16 -5.89 -22.67 -32.41
N TYR A 17 -5.02 -23.20 -31.53
CA TYR A 17 -4.70 -22.53 -30.25
C TYR A 17 -3.44 -21.64 -30.33
N GLY A 18 -2.75 -21.62 -31.47
CA GLY A 18 -1.34 -21.21 -31.52
C GLY A 18 -1.04 -19.74 -31.28
N ASN A 19 -1.81 -18.82 -31.80
CA ASN A 19 -1.39 -17.41 -31.77
C ASN A 19 -1.79 -16.67 -30.49
N GLU A 20 -3.00 -16.84 -30.01
CA GLU A 20 -3.48 -16.12 -28.83
C GLU A 20 -2.85 -16.66 -27.54
N GLU A 21 -2.75 -17.97 -27.39
CA GLU A 21 -2.13 -18.63 -26.27
C GLU A 21 -0.63 -18.30 -26.17
N ILE A 22 0.10 -18.43 -27.29
CA ILE A 22 1.52 -18.04 -27.38
C ILE A 22 1.69 -16.57 -27.02
N GLN A 23 0.80 -15.71 -27.45
CA GLN A 23 0.83 -14.30 -27.10
C GLN A 23 0.71 -14.07 -25.59
N GLN A 24 -0.15 -14.81 -24.89
CA GLN A 24 -0.29 -14.72 -23.44
C GLN A 24 0.99 -15.16 -22.71
N TYR A 25 1.64 -16.25 -23.17
CA TYR A 25 2.95 -16.66 -22.64
C TYR A 25 4.02 -15.59 -22.88
N ALA A 26 4.05 -14.98 -24.07
CA ALA A 26 5.01 -13.93 -24.40
C ALA A 26 4.80 -12.66 -23.52
N ILE A 27 3.55 -12.25 -23.30
CA ILE A 27 3.20 -11.12 -22.42
C ILE A 27 3.65 -11.42 -20.98
N TYR A 28 3.38 -12.64 -20.48
CA TYR A 28 3.81 -13.05 -19.15
C TYR A 28 5.35 -13.07 -19.02
N ALA A 29 6.06 -13.61 -20.00
CA ALA A 29 7.51 -13.65 -20.00
C ALA A 29 8.11 -12.23 -19.98
N LEU A 30 7.55 -11.32 -20.77
CA LEU A 30 7.97 -9.92 -20.79
C LEU A 30 7.69 -9.24 -19.44
N GLY A 31 6.50 -9.41 -18.87
CA GLY A 31 6.16 -8.89 -17.55
C GLY A 31 7.09 -9.42 -16.46
N SER A 32 7.40 -10.72 -16.47
CA SER A 32 8.35 -11.34 -15.54
C SER A 32 9.76 -10.79 -15.70
N SER A 33 10.20 -10.52 -16.95
CA SER A 33 11.47 -9.88 -17.22
C SER A 33 11.57 -8.48 -16.61
N TYR A 34 10.50 -7.68 -16.71
CA TYR A 34 10.44 -6.37 -16.06
C TYR A 34 10.50 -6.46 -14.53
N VAL A 35 9.84 -7.45 -13.92
CA VAL A 35 9.97 -7.71 -12.47
C VAL A 35 11.44 -7.94 -12.09
N MET A 36 12.17 -8.74 -12.85
CA MET A 36 13.60 -9.02 -12.60
C MET A 36 14.49 -7.78 -12.78
N GLN A 37 14.07 -6.83 -13.62
CA GLN A 37 14.78 -5.56 -13.87
C GLN A 37 14.38 -4.45 -12.91
N ASN A 38 13.47 -4.70 -11.98
CA ASN A 38 12.85 -3.71 -11.08
C ASN A 38 12.10 -2.57 -11.83
N GLU A 39 11.61 -2.87 -13.04
CA GLU A 39 10.78 -1.97 -13.85
C GLU A 39 9.31 -2.15 -13.46
N GLU A 40 8.95 -1.63 -12.28
CA GLU A 40 7.68 -1.92 -11.61
C GLU A 40 6.46 -1.56 -12.45
N THR A 41 6.45 -0.36 -13.04
CA THR A 41 5.31 0.13 -13.85
C THR A 41 5.10 -0.74 -15.07
N ALA A 42 6.17 -1.03 -15.82
CA ALA A 42 6.11 -1.87 -17.00
C ALA A 42 5.72 -3.32 -16.66
N ALA A 43 6.19 -3.82 -15.52
CA ALA A 43 5.82 -5.13 -15.00
C ALA A 43 4.32 -5.22 -14.70
N PHE A 44 3.76 -4.23 -13.97
CA PHE A 44 2.31 -4.18 -13.70
C PHE A 44 1.50 -4.14 -14.98
N GLU A 45 1.81 -3.21 -15.91
CA GLU A 45 1.09 -3.09 -17.18
C GLU A 45 1.04 -4.40 -17.96
N ARG A 46 2.17 -5.13 -18.04
CA ARG A 46 2.24 -6.39 -18.77
C ARG A 46 1.51 -7.52 -18.05
N LEU A 47 1.72 -7.67 -16.75
CA LEU A 47 1.07 -8.75 -16.00
C LEU A 47 -0.45 -8.54 -15.90
N GLU A 48 -0.93 -7.31 -15.77
CA GLU A 48 -2.36 -6.99 -15.75
C GLU A 48 -3.02 -7.12 -17.13
N SER A 49 -2.27 -7.06 -18.22
CA SER A 49 -2.80 -7.26 -19.57
C SER A 49 -3.08 -8.72 -19.93
N ILE A 50 -2.75 -9.68 -19.05
CA ILE A 50 -3.08 -11.10 -19.22
C ILE A 50 -4.60 -11.28 -19.21
N LYS A 51 -5.11 -11.89 -20.27
CA LYS A 51 -6.56 -12.07 -20.47
C LYS A 51 -7.14 -13.15 -19.56
N SER A 52 -8.43 -13.02 -19.26
CA SER A 52 -9.16 -14.00 -18.44
C SER A 52 -9.28 -15.38 -19.08
N ASN A 53 -9.20 -15.48 -20.40
CA ASN A 53 -9.18 -16.73 -21.17
C ASN A 53 -7.76 -17.29 -21.39
N ALA A 54 -6.72 -16.66 -20.83
CA ALA A 54 -5.35 -17.17 -20.90
C ALA A 54 -5.24 -18.54 -20.20
N PRO A 55 -4.21 -19.36 -20.53
CA PRO A 55 -3.93 -20.59 -19.82
C PRO A 55 -3.90 -20.41 -18.31
N ILE A 56 -4.43 -21.41 -17.59
CA ILE A 56 -4.65 -21.32 -16.14
C ILE A 56 -3.35 -21.12 -15.36
N ASP A 57 -2.25 -21.71 -15.82
CA ASP A 57 -0.91 -21.56 -15.25
C ASP A 57 -0.38 -20.13 -15.42
N ILE A 58 -0.61 -19.51 -16.58
CA ILE A 58 -0.22 -18.13 -16.85
C ILE A 58 -1.06 -17.15 -16.02
N ARG A 59 -2.35 -17.39 -15.91
CA ARG A 59 -3.24 -16.57 -15.06
C ARG A 59 -2.83 -16.63 -13.59
N PHE A 60 -2.54 -17.83 -13.10
CA PHE A 60 -2.04 -18.00 -11.74
C PHE A 60 -0.71 -17.26 -11.54
N ALA A 61 0.28 -17.53 -12.41
CA ALA A 61 1.62 -16.97 -12.30
C ALA A 61 1.61 -15.43 -12.41
N SER A 62 0.81 -14.88 -13.32
CA SER A 62 0.64 -13.42 -13.46
C SER A 62 0.04 -12.80 -12.19
N THR A 63 -1.07 -13.36 -11.71
CA THR A 63 -1.76 -12.85 -10.51
C THR A 63 -0.87 -12.96 -9.27
N TYR A 64 -0.11 -14.04 -9.14
CA TYR A 64 0.86 -14.23 -8.07
C TYR A 64 1.98 -13.19 -8.14
N ASN A 65 2.58 -12.97 -9.33
CA ASN A 65 3.65 -11.98 -9.51
C ASN A 65 3.17 -10.55 -9.27
N ILE A 66 1.92 -10.19 -9.62
CA ILE A 66 1.31 -8.92 -9.25
C ILE A 66 1.26 -8.78 -7.71
N GLY A 67 0.94 -9.85 -7.00
CA GLY A 67 0.95 -9.88 -5.54
C GLY A 67 2.35 -9.63 -4.96
N VAL A 68 3.36 -10.32 -5.47
CA VAL A 68 4.76 -10.15 -5.06
C VAL A 68 5.24 -8.73 -5.32
N LEU A 69 4.99 -8.21 -6.51
CA LEU A 69 5.37 -6.85 -6.90
C LEU A 69 4.66 -5.80 -6.04
N SER A 70 3.36 -5.98 -5.77
CA SER A 70 2.59 -5.10 -4.89
C SER A 70 3.13 -5.10 -3.46
N TYR A 71 3.56 -6.26 -2.97
CA TYR A 71 4.19 -6.38 -1.66
C TYR A 71 5.52 -5.65 -1.59
N SER A 72 6.38 -5.79 -2.63
CA SER A 72 7.70 -5.14 -2.67
C SER A 72 7.63 -3.62 -2.67
N VAL A 73 6.61 -3.04 -3.34
CA VAL A 73 6.37 -1.59 -3.34
C VAL A 73 5.57 -1.09 -2.13
N GLY A 74 5.27 -1.96 -1.16
CA GLY A 74 4.56 -1.60 0.07
C GLY A 74 3.04 -1.47 -0.08
N ASN A 75 2.47 -1.78 -1.24
CA ASN A 75 1.02 -1.80 -1.45
C ASN A 75 0.44 -3.13 -0.97
N TYR A 76 0.36 -3.28 0.36
CA TYR A 76 -0.07 -4.53 0.98
C TYR A 76 -1.52 -4.87 0.70
N GLU A 77 -2.38 -3.89 0.50
CA GLU A 77 -3.80 -4.12 0.17
C GLU A 77 -3.93 -4.79 -1.20
N LYS A 78 -3.27 -4.26 -2.23
CA LYS A 78 -3.22 -4.86 -3.57
C LYS A 78 -2.54 -6.25 -3.53
N ALA A 79 -1.49 -6.41 -2.73
CA ALA A 79 -0.81 -7.69 -2.54
C ALA A 79 -1.76 -8.75 -1.96
N ILE A 80 -2.50 -8.43 -0.90
CA ILE A 80 -3.49 -9.31 -0.27
C ILE A 80 -4.55 -9.73 -1.29
N GLN A 81 -5.10 -8.78 -2.05
CA GLN A 81 -6.11 -9.09 -3.05
C GLN A 81 -5.56 -10.01 -4.14
N SER A 82 -4.35 -9.74 -4.63
CA SER A 82 -3.71 -10.54 -5.68
C SER A 82 -3.40 -11.96 -5.21
N PHE A 83 -2.88 -12.15 -3.99
CA PHE A 83 -2.64 -13.50 -3.46
C PHE A 83 -3.93 -14.26 -3.20
N LYS A 84 -5.01 -13.62 -2.78
CA LYS A 84 -6.34 -14.23 -2.69
C LYS A 84 -6.83 -14.70 -4.06
N ASN A 85 -6.70 -13.85 -5.08
CA ASN A 85 -7.08 -14.19 -6.45
C ASN A 85 -6.22 -15.34 -7.00
N ALA A 86 -4.92 -15.36 -6.73
CA ALA A 86 -4.05 -16.49 -7.09
C ALA A 86 -4.50 -17.80 -6.43
N LEU A 87 -4.88 -17.76 -5.15
CA LEU A 87 -5.40 -18.94 -4.44
C LEU A 87 -6.78 -19.38 -4.93
N MET A 88 -7.58 -18.51 -5.52
CA MET A 88 -8.82 -18.91 -6.20
C MET A 88 -8.54 -19.70 -7.47
N ILE A 89 -7.39 -19.46 -8.14
CA ILE A 89 -6.97 -20.21 -9.31
C ILE A 89 -6.27 -21.52 -8.91
N ASN A 90 -5.35 -21.46 -7.95
CA ASN A 90 -4.64 -22.63 -7.41
C ASN A 90 -4.68 -22.62 -5.87
N PRO A 91 -5.69 -23.27 -5.25
CA PRO A 91 -5.83 -23.33 -3.79
C PRO A 91 -4.71 -24.09 -3.07
N GLN A 92 -3.91 -24.87 -3.80
CA GLN A 92 -2.84 -25.70 -3.21
C GLN A 92 -1.48 -24.98 -3.20
N SER A 93 -1.36 -23.79 -3.79
CA SER A 93 -0.08 -23.07 -3.76
C SER A 93 0.30 -22.67 -2.34
N LEU A 94 1.36 -23.28 -1.83
CA LEU A 94 1.92 -22.97 -0.52
C LEU A 94 2.55 -21.58 -0.52
N GLU A 95 3.23 -21.21 -1.58
CA GLU A 95 3.88 -19.91 -1.76
C GLU A 95 2.86 -18.76 -1.69
N ALA A 96 1.70 -18.91 -2.35
CA ALA A 96 0.65 -17.91 -2.31
C ALA A 96 0.02 -17.79 -0.91
N LYS A 97 -0.11 -18.91 -0.17
CA LYS A 97 -0.59 -18.90 1.23
C LYS A 97 0.37 -18.15 2.15
N ILE A 98 1.66 -18.46 2.07
CA ILE A 98 2.70 -17.82 2.87
C ILE A 98 2.76 -16.32 2.58
N ASN A 99 2.76 -15.93 1.29
CA ASN A 99 2.84 -14.53 0.90
C ASN A 99 1.57 -13.74 1.26
N LEU A 100 0.39 -14.38 1.21
CA LEU A 100 -0.83 -13.78 1.72
C LEU A 100 -0.73 -13.49 3.22
N GLU A 101 -0.23 -14.43 4.01
CA GLU A 101 -0.04 -14.24 5.46
C GLU A 101 0.93 -13.10 5.75
N LEU A 102 2.06 -13.05 5.04
CA LEU A 102 3.03 -11.96 5.16
C LEU A 102 2.41 -10.60 4.81
N ALA A 103 1.65 -10.52 3.72
CA ALA A 103 0.97 -9.30 3.31
C ALA A 103 -0.07 -8.83 4.33
N LEU A 104 -0.85 -9.75 4.90
CA LEU A 104 -1.80 -9.45 5.97
C LEU A 104 -1.12 -8.90 7.22
N ARG A 105 0.01 -9.50 7.64
CA ARG A 105 0.78 -9.03 8.79
C ARG A 105 1.34 -7.62 8.59
N GLN A 106 1.87 -7.33 7.42
CA GLN A 106 2.44 -6.00 7.13
C GLN A 106 1.34 -4.95 6.95
N GLY A 107 0.24 -5.28 6.28
CA GLY A 107 -0.91 -4.40 6.17
C GLY A 107 -1.49 -4.00 7.53
N ALA A 108 -1.63 -4.96 8.46
CA ALA A 108 -2.09 -4.69 9.81
C ALA A 108 -1.14 -3.80 10.63
N LYS A 109 0.18 -3.91 10.43
CA LYS A 109 1.17 -3.04 11.07
C LYS A 109 1.08 -1.61 10.54
N ASN A 110 0.97 -1.43 9.23
CA ASN A 110 0.82 -0.12 8.61
C ASN A 110 -0.42 0.62 9.10
N THR A 111 -1.55 -0.08 9.19
CA THR A 111 -2.81 0.50 9.70
C THR A 111 -2.70 0.96 11.16
N LYS A 112 -2.00 0.18 12.00
CA LYS A 112 -1.77 0.56 13.40
C LYS A 112 -0.86 1.78 13.53
N ASN A 113 0.21 1.84 12.76
CA ASN A 113 1.14 2.97 12.76
C ASN A 113 0.46 4.26 12.27
N SER A 114 -0.28 4.21 11.17
CA SER A 114 -1.04 5.34 10.66
C SER A 114 -2.09 5.84 11.67
N ASN A 115 -2.79 4.95 12.35
CA ASN A 115 -3.75 5.32 13.38
C ASN A 115 -3.09 5.92 14.64
N SER A 116 -1.88 5.49 15.00
CA SER A 116 -1.12 6.07 16.13
C SER A 116 -0.59 7.46 15.79
N GLU A 117 -0.12 7.68 14.57
CA GLU A 117 0.33 8.99 14.10
C GLU A 117 -0.82 10.00 14.00
N ILE A 118 -1.99 9.57 13.52
CA ILE A 118 -3.19 10.42 13.48
C ILE A 118 -3.65 10.80 14.89
N LYS A 119 -3.65 9.85 15.84
CA LYS A 119 -4.00 10.15 17.25
C LYS A 119 -3.04 11.14 17.89
N THR A 120 -1.72 10.93 17.74
CA THR A 120 -0.71 11.86 18.28
C THR A 120 -0.76 13.23 17.63
N ALA A 121 -1.04 13.33 16.33
CA ALA A 121 -1.22 14.61 15.64
C ALA A 121 -2.48 15.36 16.12
N THR A 122 -3.59 14.65 16.34
CA THR A 122 -4.83 15.23 16.85
C THR A 122 -4.69 15.71 18.29
N GLU A 123 -4.10 14.91 19.18
CA GLU A 123 -3.83 15.28 20.56
C GLU A 123 -2.88 16.49 20.69
N ASN A 124 -1.85 16.55 19.85
CA ASN A 124 -0.92 17.67 19.82
C ASN A 124 -1.59 18.97 19.32
N LYS A 125 -2.49 18.88 18.34
CA LYS A 125 -3.25 20.02 17.84
C LYS A 125 -4.24 20.52 18.86
N GLU A 126 -4.95 19.63 19.57
CA GLU A 126 -5.86 20.02 20.67
C GLU A 126 -5.11 20.65 21.84
N LYS A 127 -3.95 20.13 22.23
CA LYS A 127 -3.10 20.73 23.27
C LYS A 127 -2.56 22.10 22.87
N SER A 128 -2.24 22.31 21.58
CA SER A 128 -1.82 23.62 21.08
C SER A 128 -2.94 24.65 21.18
N VAL A 129 -4.14 24.32 20.70
CA VAL A 129 -5.32 25.18 20.74
C VAL A 129 -5.71 25.53 22.18
N LEU A 130 -5.65 24.56 23.11
CA LEU A 130 -5.90 24.78 24.54
C LEU A 130 -4.86 25.73 25.16
N LYS A 131 -3.57 25.57 24.85
CA LYS A 131 -2.52 26.50 25.31
C LYS A 131 -2.76 27.91 24.82
N ASP A 132 -3.05 28.10 23.55
CA ASP A 132 -3.29 29.42 22.95
C ASP A 132 -4.52 30.11 23.59
N ALA A 133 -5.57 29.32 23.86
CA ALA A 133 -6.76 29.84 24.58
C ALA A 133 -6.43 30.25 26.01
N VAL A 134 -5.65 29.43 26.75
CA VAL A 134 -5.24 29.79 28.13
C VAL A 134 -4.34 31.02 28.13
N PHE A 135 -3.39 31.15 27.24
CA PHE A 135 -2.54 32.33 27.14
C PHE A 135 -3.32 33.59 26.78
N SER A 136 -4.35 33.49 25.95
CA SER A 136 -5.22 34.66 25.64
C SER A 136 -5.99 35.11 26.85
N ILE A 137 -6.54 34.22 27.66
CA ILE A 137 -7.25 34.53 28.90
C ILE A 137 -6.33 35.18 29.94
N ILE A 138 -5.12 34.66 30.11
CA ILE A 138 -4.11 35.21 31.03
C ILE A 138 -3.77 36.64 30.61
N ARG A 139 -3.47 36.87 29.33
CA ARG A 139 -3.14 38.19 28.81
C ARG A 139 -4.28 39.20 29.00
N GLU A 140 -5.53 38.77 28.78
CA GLU A 140 -6.69 39.62 28.98
C GLU A 140 -6.88 39.99 30.46
N ASN A 141 -6.67 39.06 31.38
CA ASN A 141 -6.75 39.30 32.82
C ASN A 141 -5.62 40.26 33.29
N GLU A 142 -4.39 40.07 32.83
CA GLU A 142 -3.28 40.96 33.11
C GLU A 142 -3.57 42.39 32.62
N GLN A 143 -4.05 42.55 31.39
CA GLN A 143 -4.44 43.88 30.89
C GLN A 143 -5.55 44.56 31.73
N LYS A 144 -6.50 43.78 32.21
CA LYS A 144 -7.55 44.34 33.12
C LYS A 144 -6.96 44.75 34.46
N GLN A 145 -6.04 44.00 35.02
CA GLN A 145 -5.34 44.35 36.27
C GLN A 145 -4.53 45.65 36.11
N TRP A 146 -3.73 45.77 35.04
CA TRP A 146 -2.97 46.97 34.76
C TRP A 146 -3.86 48.22 34.63
N LYS A 147 -4.94 48.15 33.88
CA LYS A 147 -5.91 49.26 33.74
C LYS A 147 -6.60 49.62 35.05
N ASN A 148 -6.80 48.68 35.95
CA ASN A 148 -7.36 48.95 37.26
C ASN A 148 -6.33 49.60 38.21
N GLN A 149 -5.05 49.28 38.11
CA GLN A 149 -3.96 49.89 38.85
C GLN A 149 -3.75 51.35 38.41
N GLU A 150 -3.70 51.62 37.10
CA GLU A 150 -3.62 52.98 36.54
C GLU A 150 -4.76 53.87 37.04
N LYS A 151 -5.99 53.37 37.09
CA LYS A 151 -7.14 54.11 37.59
C LYS A 151 -7.08 54.38 39.09
N GLN A 152 -6.43 53.54 39.89
CA GLN A 152 -6.24 53.79 41.32
C GLN A 152 -5.13 54.78 41.59
N GLU A 153 -4.08 54.84 40.79
CA GLU A 153 -3.02 55.85 40.92
C GLU A 153 -3.49 57.23 40.52
N ASP A 154 -4.29 57.34 39.46
CA ASP A 154 -4.89 58.63 39.04
C ASP A 154 -5.90 59.22 40.07
N SER A 155 -6.49 58.37 40.92
CA SER A 155 -7.44 58.76 41.95
C SER A 155 -6.75 59.23 43.26
N HIS A 156 -5.43 59.12 43.34
CA HIS A 156 -4.65 59.43 44.56
C HIS A 156 -3.65 60.59 44.33
N SER A 157 -3.98 61.56 43.54
CA SER A 157 -3.22 62.84 43.47
C SER A 157 -4.00 63.96 44.19
N PRO A 158 -3.76 64.17 45.48
CA PRO A 158 -4.11 65.42 46.12
C PRO A 158 -2.83 66.22 46.28
N ILE A 159 -2.60 67.20 45.46
CA ILE A 159 -1.72 68.31 45.84
C ILE A 159 -2.51 69.55 45.68
N ASP A 160 -3.14 69.89 46.76
CA ASP A 160 -3.47 71.28 47.12
C ASP A 160 -2.21 71.93 47.69
N TYR A 161 -1.80 72.98 47.04
CA TYR A 161 -1.01 74.05 47.62
C TYR A 161 -1.81 75.38 47.55
#